data_2b15b7a6aeee768ba25aa864862f948a
#
_entry.id   2b15b7a6aeee768ba25aa864862f948a
#
_cell.length_a   1.000
_cell.length_b   1.000
_cell.length_c   1.000
_cell.angle_alpha   90.00
_cell.angle_beta   90.00
_cell.angle_gamma   90.00
#
_symmetry.space_group_name_H-M   'P 1'
#
loop_
_entity.id
_entity.type
_entity.pdbx_description
1 polymer ?
#
loop_
_entity_poly.entity_id
_entity_poly.type
_entity_poly.pdbx_seq_one_letter_code
_entity_poly.pdbx_strand_id
1 'polypeptide(L)'
;LIVDGAHNPAGAQALVDTIKYIPKENYAKCWLLMGVFADKEYKKIGQIMSDCSDTLICFKPSGDRGLKADKLAETMQQYYSKVIIEENAATAIKYVLEHASDGDMIISFGSLSTIKMVEDAVAFWEVAHNV
;
A
#
# COMPACT_ATOMS: atom_id res chain seq x y z
N LEU A 1 4.89 8.65 5.40
CA LEU A 1 4.80 7.24 5.04
C LEU A 1 4.54 6.38 6.26
N ILE A 2 3.51 5.57 6.20
CA ILE A 2 3.19 4.56 7.21
C ILE A 2 3.43 3.19 6.56
N VAL A 3 4.29 2.39 7.16
CA VAL A 3 4.52 1.01 6.73
C VAL A 3 3.99 0.10 7.83
N ASP A 4 2.94 -0.65 7.52
CA ASP A 4 2.26 -1.50 8.48
C ASP A 4 2.21 -2.95 7.98
N GLY A 5 2.38 -3.88 8.90
CA GLY A 5 2.31 -5.30 8.58
C GLY A 5 0.90 -5.88 8.58
N ALA A 6 -0.13 -5.07 8.46
CA ALA A 6 -1.51 -5.55 8.41
C ALA A 6 -1.65 -6.62 7.32
N HIS A 7 -1.79 -7.88 7.73
CA HIS A 7 -1.77 -9.04 6.85
C HIS A 7 -2.99 -9.96 7.03
N ASN A 8 -3.98 -9.50 7.80
CA ASN A 8 -5.26 -10.17 7.97
C ASN A 8 -6.34 -9.11 8.18
N PRO A 9 -7.63 -9.48 8.08
CA PRO A 9 -8.74 -8.52 8.22
C PRO A 9 -8.74 -7.78 9.56
N ALA A 10 -8.40 -8.44 10.67
CA ALA A 10 -8.36 -7.81 11.98
C ALA A 10 -7.27 -6.74 12.05
N GLY A 11 -6.09 -7.01 11.50
CA GLY A 11 -5.00 -6.04 11.40
C GLY A 11 -5.36 -4.85 10.53
N ALA A 12 -6.02 -5.10 9.40
CA ALA A 12 -6.49 -4.04 8.51
C ALA A 12 -7.52 -3.14 9.22
N GLN A 13 -8.45 -3.73 9.94
CA GLN A 13 -9.45 -2.95 10.69
C GLN A 13 -8.80 -2.09 11.77
N ALA A 14 -7.83 -2.63 12.49
CA ALA A 14 -7.08 -1.88 13.51
C ALA A 14 -6.33 -0.70 12.88
N LEU A 15 -5.75 -0.90 11.70
CA LEU A 15 -5.05 0.16 10.97
C LEU A 15 -6.01 1.26 10.52
N VAL A 16 -7.16 0.91 9.96
CA VAL A 16 -8.20 1.87 9.56
C VAL A 16 -8.67 2.66 10.77
N ASP A 17 -8.93 1.99 11.89
CA ASP A 17 -9.36 2.67 13.12
C ASP A 17 -8.32 3.67 13.62
N THR A 18 -7.04 3.31 13.54
CA THR A 18 -5.93 4.20 13.89
C THR A 18 -5.89 5.42 12.97
N ILE A 19 -6.02 5.21 11.66
CA ILE A 19 -5.98 6.29 10.66
C ILE A 19 -7.13 7.27 10.87
N LYS A 20 -8.29 6.81 11.30
CA LYS A 20 -9.45 7.67 11.56
C LYS A 20 -9.19 8.70 12.67
N TYR A 21 -8.23 8.46 13.56
CA TYR A 21 -7.82 9.43 14.57
C TYR A 21 -6.92 10.53 14.03
N ILE A 22 -6.39 10.39 12.83
CA ILE A 22 -5.56 11.43 12.21
C ILE A 22 -6.49 12.46 11.57
N PRO A 23 -6.45 13.73 11.99
CA PRO A 23 -7.32 14.75 11.41
C PRO A 23 -7.10 14.88 9.91
N LYS A 24 -8.18 14.94 9.14
CA LYS A 24 -8.12 15.04 7.68
C LYS A 24 -7.45 16.32 7.19
N GLU A 25 -7.46 17.37 7.99
CA GLU A 25 -6.73 18.60 7.67
C GLU A 25 -5.21 18.44 7.73
N ASN A 26 -4.72 17.31 8.31
CA ASN A 26 -3.28 17.03 8.39
C ASN A 26 -2.74 16.36 7.12
N TYR A 27 -3.59 15.93 6.19
CA TYR A 27 -3.16 15.37 4.92
C TYR A 27 -4.17 15.68 3.82
N ALA A 28 -3.66 15.86 2.60
CA ALA A 28 -4.51 16.23 1.45
C ALA A 28 -5.06 14.98 0.76
N LYS A 29 -4.24 13.97 0.55
CA LYS A 29 -4.61 12.72 -0.14
C LYS A 29 -3.94 11.54 0.56
N CYS A 30 -4.62 10.37 0.51
CA CYS A 30 -4.06 9.12 1.00
C CYS A 30 -3.73 8.21 -0.17
N TRP A 31 -2.50 7.71 -0.20
CA TRP A 31 -2.03 6.75 -1.18
C TRP A 31 -1.86 5.40 -0.49
N LEU A 32 -2.50 4.37 -1.04
CA LEU A 32 -2.42 3.00 -0.50
C LEU A 32 -1.56 2.13 -1.41
N LEU A 33 -0.61 1.41 -0.82
CA LEU A 33 0.21 0.40 -1.50
C LEU A 33 -0.06 -0.95 -0.87
N MET A 34 -0.37 -1.95 -1.69
CA MET A 34 -0.68 -3.29 -1.22
C MET A 34 0.15 -4.33 -1.95
N GLY A 35 0.89 -5.13 -1.17
CA GLY A 35 1.54 -6.35 -1.63
C GLY A 35 1.21 -7.45 -0.64
N VAL A 36 0.77 -8.61 -1.09
CA VAL A 36 0.21 -9.65 -0.23
C VAL A 36 0.57 -11.04 -0.75
N PHE A 37 0.65 -12.02 0.17
CA PHE A 37 0.77 -13.41 -0.21
C PHE A 37 -0.57 -13.96 -0.71
N ALA A 38 -0.51 -14.90 -1.66
CA ALA A 38 -1.68 -15.45 -2.32
C ALA A 38 -2.62 -16.21 -1.37
N ASP A 39 -2.10 -16.74 -0.26
CA ASP A 39 -2.87 -17.51 0.72
C ASP A 39 -3.59 -16.65 1.76
N LYS A 40 -3.45 -15.33 1.69
CA LYS A 40 -4.11 -14.41 2.63
C LYS A 40 -5.52 -14.04 2.17
N GLU A 41 -6.32 -13.56 3.12
CA GLU A 41 -7.66 -13.04 2.81
C GLU A 41 -7.58 -11.63 2.21
N TYR A 42 -6.87 -11.50 1.09
CA TYR A 42 -6.52 -10.22 0.50
C TYR A 42 -7.75 -9.43 0.05
N LYS A 43 -8.81 -10.10 -0.38
CA LYS A 43 -10.05 -9.43 -0.76
C LYS A 43 -10.63 -8.63 0.41
N LYS A 44 -10.73 -9.26 1.59
CA LYS A 44 -11.23 -8.60 2.81
C LYS A 44 -10.32 -7.48 3.27
N ILE A 45 -9.00 -7.72 3.24
CA ILE A 45 -8.01 -6.71 3.62
C ILE A 45 -8.16 -5.47 2.74
N GLY A 46 -8.20 -5.65 1.42
CA GLY A 46 -8.34 -4.55 0.48
C GLY A 46 -9.67 -3.81 0.62
N GLN A 47 -10.74 -4.56 0.86
CA GLN A 47 -12.06 -3.97 1.08
C GLN A 47 -12.09 -3.08 2.32
N ILE A 48 -11.52 -3.55 3.43
CA ILE A 48 -11.45 -2.78 4.68
C ILE A 48 -10.65 -1.50 4.47
N MET A 49 -9.50 -1.60 3.82
CA MET A 49 -8.61 -0.45 3.58
C MET A 49 -9.20 0.57 2.60
N SER A 50 -10.19 0.19 1.80
CA SER A 50 -10.84 1.11 0.85
C SER A 50 -11.57 2.28 1.53
N ASP A 51 -11.82 2.18 2.83
CA ASP A 51 -12.34 3.31 3.61
C ASP A 51 -11.34 4.49 3.68
N CYS A 52 -10.06 4.24 3.45
CA CYS A 52 -9.02 5.25 3.59
C CYS A 52 -8.72 6.01 2.29
N SER A 53 -8.99 5.40 1.14
CA SER A 53 -8.68 6.01 -0.17
C SER A 53 -9.43 5.32 -1.29
N ASP A 54 -9.64 6.04 -2.39
CA ASP A 54 -10.18 5.49 -3.63
C ASP A 54 -9.10 5.00 -4.60
N THR A 55 -7.82 5.18 -4.25
CA THR A 55 -6.68 4.84 -5.11
C THR A 55 -5.79 3.79 -4.43
N LEU A 56 -5.52 2.71 -5.15
CA LEU A 56 -4.67 1.62 -4.67
C LEU A 56 -3.58 1.32 -5.69
N ILE A 57 -2.34 1.17 -5.20
CA ILE A 57 -1.22 0.70 -5.97
C ILE A 57 -0.93 -0.74 -5.55
N CYS A 58 -1.02 -1.67 -6.51
CA CYS A 58 -0.78 -3.09 -6.28
C CYS A 58 0.61 -3.48 -6.75
N PHE A 59 1.34 -4.23 -5.93
CA PHE A 59 2.63 -4.79 -6.33
C PHE A 59 2.76 -6.23 -5.85
N LYS A 60 3.70 -6.97 -6.44
CA LYS A 60 3.97 -8.35 -6.03
C LYS A 60 5.14 -8.36 -5.04
N PRO A 61 4.95 -8.93 -3.82
CA PRO A 61 6.07 -9.18 -2.91
C PRO A 61 7.08 -10.15 -3.54
N SER A 62 8.32 -10.10 -3.09
CA SER A 62 9.35 -11.02 -3.54
C SER A 62 9.03 -12.47 -3.15
N GLY A 63 9.48 -13.41 -3.97
CA GLY A 63 9.34 -14.83 -3.72
C GLY A 63 8.08 -15.44 -4.33
N ASP A 64 8.01 -16.77 -4.25
CA ASP A 64 6.96 -17.55 -4.95
C ASP A 64 5.58 -17.43 -4.31
N ARG A 65 5.51 -17.02 -3.03
CA ARG A 65 4.25 -16.89 -2.29
C ARG A 65 3.51 -15.59 -2.56
N GLY A 66 4.16 -14.63 -3.20
CA GLY A 66 3.54 -13.34 -3.51
C GLY A 66 2.42 -13.47 -4.52
N LEU A 67 1.27 -12.84 -4.25
CA LEU A 67 0.19 -12.72 -5.22
C LEU A 67 0.62 -11.77 -6.34
N LYS A 68 0.42 -12.19 -7.58
CA LYS A 68 0.74 -11.34 -8.73
C LYS A 68 -0.06 -10.03 -8.67
N ALA A 69 0.58 -8.93 -9.01
CA ALA A 69 -0.03 -7.60 -8.93
C ALA A 69 -1.28 -7.47 -9.82
N ASP A 70 -1.29 -8.07 -11.00
CA ASP A 70 -2.44 -8.05 -11.90
C ASP A 70 -3.64 -8.81 -11.33
N LYS A 71 -3.38 -9.93 -10.64
CA LYS A 71 -4.42 -10.70 -9.95
C LYS A 71 -5.03 -9.89 -8.80
N LEU A 72 -4.18 -9.26 -8.01
CA LEU A 72 -4.64 -8.41 -6.92
C LEU A 72 -5.47 -7.24 -7.47
N ALA A 73 -4.98 -6.58 -8.51
CA ALA A 73 -5.67 -5.46 -9.13
C ALA A 73 -7.05 -5.84 -9.65
N GLU A 74 -7.17 -7.01 -10.28
CA GLU A 74 -8.45 -7.52 -10.77
C GLU A 74 -9.49 -7.61 -9.66
N THR A 75 -9.09 -8.14 -8.51
CA THR A 75 -9.98 -8.24 -7.33
C THR A 75 -10.30 -6.87 -6.76
N MET A 76 -9.33 -5.96 -6.71
CA MET A 76 -9.47 -4.67 -6.05
C MET A 76 -10.29 -3.65 -6.85
N GLN A 77 -10.49 -3.85 -8.15
CA GLN A 77 -11.26 -2.92 -8.99
C GLN A 77 -12.69 -2.72 -8.51
N GLN A 78 -13.25 -3.66 -7.75
CA GLN A 78 -14.60 -3.51 -7.19
C GLN A 78 -14.65 -2.57 -5.98
N TYR A 79 -13.50 -2.26 -5.36
CA TYR A 79 -13.45 -1.45 -4.13
C TYR A 79 -12.78 -0.08 -4.31
N TYR A 80 -12.01 0.08 -5.38
CA TYR A 80 -11.24 1.30 -5.65
C TYR A 80 -11.58 1.82 -7.03
N SER A 81 -11.74 3.13 -7.15
CA SER A 81 -12.02 3.76 -8.44
C SER A 81 -10.77 3.82 -9.31
N LYS A 82 -9.58 3.85 -8.71
CA LYS A 82 -8.31 3.87 -9.43
C LYS A 82 -7.38 2.79 -8.86
N VAL A 83 -7.00 1.83 -9.69
CA VAL A 83 -6.07 0.76 -9.34
C VAL A 83 -4.87 0.82 -10.28
N ILE A 84 -3.69 0.92 -9.71
CA ILE A 84 -2.41 1.02 -10.42
C ILE A 84 -1.64 -0.26 -10.18
N ILE A 85 -1.04 -0.82 -11.24
CA ILE A 85 -0.26 -2.06 -11.18
C ILE A 85 1.21 -1.70 -11.32
N GLU A 86 2.00 -2.13 -10.34
CA GLU A 86 3.46 -2.02 -10.36
C GLU A 86 4.08 -3.39 -10.15
N GLU A 87 5.27 -3.61 -10.69
CA GLU A 87 5.90 -4.92 -10.70
C GLU A 87 6.32 -5.38 -9.31
N ASN A 88 6.87 -4.46 -8.52
CA ASN A 88 7.44 -4.77 -7.21
C ASN A 88 7.36 -3.57 -6.26
N ALA A 89 7.86 -3.75 -5.03
CA ALA A 89 7.85 -2.68 -4.03
C ALA A 89 8.65 -1.44 -4.49
N ALA A 90 9.78 -1.65 -5.13
CA ALA A 90 10.63 -0.54 -5.57
C ALA A 90 9.94 0.34 -6.61
N THR A 91 9.30 -0.27 -7.61
CA THR A 91 8.57 0.48 -8.64
C THR A 91 7.31 1.13 -8.08
N ALA A 92 6.64 0.47 -7.13
CA ALA A 92 5.45 1.03 -6.47
C ALA A 92 5.82 2.28 -5.65
N ILE A 93 6.89 2.22 -4.87
CA ILE A 93 7.38 3.35 -4.09
C ILE A 93 7.82 4.49 -5.01
N LYS A 94 8.55 4.18 -6.06
CA LYS A 94 8.96 5.20 -7.04
C LYS A 94 7.74 5.92 -7.60
N TYR A 95 6.72 5.17 -8.00
CA TYR A 95 5.50 5.74 -8.56
C TYR A 95 4.86 6.72 -7.56
N VAL A 96 4.62 6.28 -6.32
CA VAL A 96 3.90 7.10 -5.34
C VAL A 96 4.71 8.34 -4.96
N LEU A 97 6.03 8.21 -4.78
CA LEU A 97 6.85 9.36 -4.40
C LEU A 97 7.01 10.39 -5.54
N GLU A 98 6.91 9.95 -6.79
CA GLU A 98 6.92 10.86 -7.94
C GLU A 98 5.58 11.58 -8.15
N HIS A 99 4.47 10.99 -7.69
CA HIS A 99 3.12 11.52 -7.91
C HIS A 99 2.50 12.16 -6.67
N ALA A 100 2.97 11.79 -5.47
CA ALA A 100 2.44 12.37 -4.25
C ALA A 100 2.93 13.80 -4.05
N SER A 101 2.08 14.61 -3.43
CA SER A 101 2.41 15.98 -3.06
C SER A 101 2.82 16.04 -1.58
N ASP A 102 3.51 17.12 -1.21
CA ASP A 102 3.81 17.37 0.20
C ASP A 102 2.50 17.40 1.02
N GLY A 103 2.53 16.72 2.15
CA GLY A 103 1.35 16.61 3.00
C GLY A 103 0.44 15.44 2.67
N ASP A 104 0.71 14.69 1.60
CA ASP A 104 -0.04 13.44 1.33
C ASP A 104 0.38 12.35 2.31
N MET A 105 -0.59 11.49 2.66
CA MET A 105 -0.34 10.31 3.48
C MET A 105 -0.11 9.11 2.56
N ILE A 106 0.91 8.32 2.88
CA ILE A 106 1.24 7.11 2.13
C ILE A 106 1.22 5.93 3.10
N ILE A 107 0.43 4.92 2.80
CA ILE A 107 0.28 3.72 3.66
C ILE A 107 0.59 2.49 2.84
N SER A 108 1.55 1.68 3.29
CA SER A 108 1.85 0.37 2.71
C SER A 108 1.42 -0.72 3.67
N PHE A 109 0.73 -1.72 3.15
CA PHE A 109 0.17 -2.81 3.96
C PHE A 109 0.09 -4.12 3.16
N GLY A 110 -0.33 -5.19 3.81
CA GLY A 110 -0.67 -6.47 3.19
C GLY A 110 0.18 -7.64 3.66
N SER A 111 1.42 -7.42 4.08
CA SER A 111 2.30 -8.48 4.53
C SER A 111 3.42 -7.95 5.40
N LEU A 112 3.73 -8.67 6.47
CA LEU A 112 4.91 -8.37 7.30
C LEU A 112 6.20 -8.43 6.48
N SER A 113 6.28 -9.33 5.49
CA SER A 113 7.47 -9.50 4.67
C SER A 113 7.76 -8.30 3.76
N THR A 114 6.76 -7.44 3.51
CA THR A 114 6.95 -6.29 2.62
C THR A 114 7.51 -5.06 3.34
N ILE A 115 7.50 -5.04 4.67
CA ILE A 115 7.95 -3.88 5.46
C ILE A 115 9.37 -3.48 5.08
N LYS A 116 10.30 -4.44 5.16
CA LYS A 116 11.70 -4.15 4.83
C LYS A 116 11.89 -3.76 3.38
N MET A 117 11.20 -4.42 2.46
CA MET A 117 11.29 -4.09 1.02
C MET A 117 10.86 -2.65 0.74
N VAL A 118 9.77 -2.22 1.37
CA VAL A 118 9.26 -0.85 1.21
C VAL A 118 10.22 0.15 1.84
N GLU A 119 10.71 -0.12 3.05
CA GLU A 119 11.68 0.74 3.72
C GLU A 119 12.96 0.90 2.91
N ASP A 120 13.49 -0.20 2.36
CA ASP A 120 14.68 -0.19 1.52
C ASP A 120 14.45 0.62 0.23
N ALA A 121 13.27 0.48 -0.39
CA ALA A 121 12.92 1.23 -1.59
C ALA A 121 12.83 2.73 -1.32
N VAL A 122 12.26 3.12 -0.18
CA VAL A 122 12.20 4.54 0.23
C VAL A 122 13.61 5.08 0.46
N ALA A 123 14.46 4.35 1.17
CA ALA A 123 15.83 4.76 1.44
C ALA A 123 16.63 4.95 0.14
N PHE A 124 16.48 4.02 -0.80
CA PHE A 124 17.13 4.11 -2.12
C PHE A 124 16.67 5.36 -2.88
N TRP A 125 15.36 5.61 -2.89
CA TRP A 125 14.80 6.78 -3.56
C TRP A 125 15.31 8.09 -2.95
N GLU A 126 15.36 8.18 -1.63
CA GLU A 126 15.85 9.35 -0.91
C GLU A 126 17.31 9.65 -1.27
N VAL A 127 18.17 8.64 -1.31
CA VAL A 127 19.57 8.80 -1.71
C VAL A 127 19.66 9.32 -3.14
N ALA A 128 18.88 8.76 -4.07
CA ALA A 128 18.90 9.16 -5.48
C ALA A 128 18.43 10.61 -5.68
N HIS A 129 17.60 11.14 -4.77
CA HIS A 129 17.02 12.48 -4.87
C HIS A 129 17.59 13.46 -3.84
N ASN A 130 18.63 13.09 -3.12
CA ASN A 130 19.32 13.94 -2.14
C ASN A 130 18.38 14.45 -1.00
N VAL A 131 17.52 13.59 -0.51
CA VAL A 131 16.62 13.93 0.60
C VAL A 131 16.93 13.12 1.84
#